data_990d1e99377b55fa7729fcd44cb66322
#
_entry.id   990d1e99377b55fa7729fcd44cb66322
#
_cell.length_a   1.000
_cell.length_b   1.000
_cell.length_c   1.000
_cell.angle_alpha   90.00
_cell.angle_beta   90.00
_cell.angle_gamma   90.00
#
_symmetry.space_group_name_H-M   'P 1'
#
loop_
_entity.id
_entity.type
_entity.pdbx_description
1 polymer ?
#
loop_
_entity_poly.entity_id
_entity_poly.type
_entity_poly.pdbx_seq_one_letter_code
_entity_poly.pdbx_strand_id
1 'polypeptide(L)'
;MSESAPNRARGKTAPPAKPPAASAPPEKSRVFIVDDHTMFREGLRQLIERESTITVCGDAPDAAEALIGIRTTNPDVVIVDISLAGASGLDLIKDIKVEFGDLPVLVVSMHDESLYAERALRAGAMGYVMKHEPAKTVRAAIQKVLGGDMYLSEKMSSLVLNRLLRGQVEPAKSPIETLSDRELEVFRLLGQGKGVRQIGEELGVTIPTVNSFRNRIKEKLQLKSSTEVMLHAIHWVREESPT
;
A
#
# COMPACT_ATOMS: atom_id res chain seq x y z
N MET A 1 -96.96 -11.85 -5.63
CA MET A 1 -96.08 -12.91 -5.11
C MET A 1 -94.98 -13.10 -6.18
N SER A 2 -93.84 -12.51 -5.98
CA SER A 2 -92.68 -12.69 -6.86
C SER A 2 -91.41 -12.57 -6.07
N GLU A 3 -90.77 -13.69 -5.89
CA GLU A 3 -89.54 -13.86 -5.09
C GLU A 3 -88.35 -13.60 -5.97
N SER A 4 -87.55 -12.59 -5.60
CA SER A 4 -86.31 -12.27 -6.28
C SER A 4 -85.13 -12.98 -5.62
N ALA A 5 -84.42 -13.81 -6.34
CA ALA A 5 -83.21 -14.50 -5.90
C ALA A 5 -82.00 -13.54 -5.91
N PRO A 6 -81.04 -13.65 -4.98
CA PRO A 6 -79.86 -12.78 -4.93
C PRO A 6 -78.75 -13.27 -5.86
N ASN A 7 -78.18 -12.30 -6.56
CA ASN A 7 -77.04 -12.41 -7.48
C ASN A 7 -75.76 -12.65 -6.70
N ARG A 8 -75.08 -13.82 -6.84
CA ARG A 8 -73.79 -14.15 -6.32
C ARG A 8 -72.70 -13.47 -7.18
N ALA A 9 -72.11 -12.41 -6.65
CA ALA A 9 -70.89 -11.85 -7.21
C ALA A 9 -69.74 -12.83 -7.09
N ARG A 10 -69.16 -13.22 -8.22
CA ARG A 10 -67.93 -13.99 -8.31
C ARG A 10 -66.75 -13.06 -7.94
N GLY A 11 -66.10 -13.34 -6.77
CA GLY A 11 -64.84 -12.73 -6.41
C GLY A 11 -63.74 -13.07 -7.41
N LYS A 12 -63.15 -12.06 -8.05
CA LYS A 12 -61.92 -12.18 -8.84
C LYS A 12 -60.76 -12.36 -7.84
N THR A 13 -60.21 -13.56 -7.77
CA THR A 13 -58.94 -13.83 -7.10
C THR A 13 -57.82 -13.15 -7.89
N ALA A 14 -57.12 -12.21 -7.23
CA ALA A 14 -55.94 -11.60 -7.76
C ALA A 14 -54.83 -12.67 -7.96
N PRO A 15 -54.00 -12.56 -9.01
CA PRO A 15 -52.91 -13.49 -9.24
C PRO A 15 -51.86 -13.38 -8.10
N PRO A 16 -51.19 -14.49 -7.72
CA PRO A 16 -50.20 -14.50 -6.67
C PRO A 16 -49.04 -13.54 -7.02
N ALA A 17 -48.62 -12.73 -6.05
CA ALA A 17 -47.52 -11.83 -6.18
C ALA A 17 -46.24 -12.61 -6.53
N LYS A 18 -45.54 -12.14 -7.58
CA LYS A 18 -44.26 -12.68 -8.02
C LYS A 18 -43.28 -12.61 -6.86
N PRO A 19 -42.54 -13.69 -6.50
CA PRO A 19 -41.54 -13.61 -5.43
C PRO A 19 -40.51 -12.53 -5.77
N PRO A 20 -40.00 -11.79 -4.77
CA PRO A 20 -38.98 -10.77 -5.00
C PRO A 20 -37.78 -11.42 -5.69
N ALA A 21 -37.34 -10.81 -6.76
CA ALA A 21 -36.14 -11.25 -7.48
C ALA A 21 -35.00 -11.36 -6.47
N ALA A 22 -34.36 -12.52 -6.38
CA ALA A 22 -33.16 -12.70 -5.58
C ALA A 22 -32.18 -11.61 -5.98
N SER A 23 -31.80 -10.74 -5.04
CA SER A 23 -30.77 -9.75 -5.24
C SER A 23 -29.50 -10.47 -5.69
N ALA A 24 -28.91 -10.03 -6.80
CA ALA A 24 -27.61 -10.53 -7.23
C ALA A 24 -26.64 -10.48 -6.03
N PRO A 25 -25.77 -11.47 -5.85
CA PRO A 25 -24.78 -11.43 -4.77
C PRO A 25 -24.02 -10.11 -4.86
N PRO A 26 -23.72 -9.45 -3.74
CA PRO A 26 -22.97 -8.21 -3.75
C PRO A 26 -21.66 -8.39 -4.53
N GLU A 27 -21.39 -7.48 -5.44
CA GLU A 27 -20.17 -7.50 -6.24
C GLU A 27 -18.97 -7.41 -5.30
N LYS A 28 -18.00 -8.34 -5.46
CA LYS A 28 -16.82 -8.37 -4.59
C LYS A 28 -15.89 -7.21 -4.92
N SER A 29 -15.38 -6.53 -3.91
CA SER A 29 -14.35 -5.52 -4.10
C SER A 29 -13.06 -6.13 -4.65
N ARG A 30 -12.45 -5.45 -5.61
CA ARG A 30 -11.36 -5.93 -6.45
C ARG A 30 -10.02 -5.39 -5.93
N VAL A 31 -9.11 -6.27 -5.56
CA VAL A 31 -7.78 -5.94 -5.04
C VAL A 31 -6.73 -6.27 -6.09
N PHE A 32 -5.81 -5.33 -6.35
CA PHE A 32 -4.61 -5.57 -7.16
C PHE A 32 -3.38 -5.58 -6.26
N ILE A 33 -2.43 -6.51 -6.46
CA ILE A 33 -1.26 -6.69 -5.60
C ILE A 33 0.01 -6.39 -6.39
N VAL A 34 0.90 -5.53 -5.84
CA VAL A 34 2.21 -5.23 -6.43
C VAL A 34 3.30 -5.54 -5.41
N ASP A 35 4.11 -6.55 -5.68
CA ASP A 35 5.19 -7.03 -4.81
C ASP A 35 6.15 -7.88 -5.64
N ASP A 36 7.45 -7.72 -5.52
CA ASP A 36 8.43 -8.51 -6.27
C ASP A 36 8.65 -9.92 -5.69
N HIS A 37 8.18 -10.17 -4.46
CA HIS A 37 8.28 -11.47 -3.79
C HIS A 37 7.09 -12.37 -4.15
N THR A 38 7.25 -13.31 -5.07
CA THR A 38 6.19 -14.21 -5.55
C THR A 38 5.47 -14.96 -4.43
N MET A 39 6.22 -15.51 -3.45
CA MET A 39 5.61 -16.24 -2.33
C MET A 39 4.72 -15.33 -1.46
N PHE A 40 5.11 -14.08 -1.28
CA PHE A 40 4.30 -13.12 -0.51
C PHE A 40 3.02 -12.77 -1.27
N ARG A 41 3.11 -12.50 -2.59
CA ARG A 41 1.94 -12.24 -3.44
C ARG A 41 0.93 -13.38 -3.38
N GLU A 42 1.40 -14.64 -3.51
CA GLU A 42 0.55 -15.82 -3.43
C GLU A 42 -0.09 -15.99 -2.05
N GLY A 43 0.67 -15.80 -0.98
CA GLY A 43 0.18 -15.84 0.39
C GLY A 43 -0.88 -14.78 0.66
N LEU A 44 -0.65 -13.55 0.19
CA LEU A 44 -1.60 -12.45 0.32
C LEU A 44 -2.87 -12.69 -0.51
N ARG A 45 -2.75 -13.24 -1.72
CA ARG A 45 -3.88 -13.69 -2.54
C ARG A 45 -4.73 -14.70 -1.78
N GLN A 46 -4.14 -15.76 -1.24
CA GLN A 46 -4.85 -16.77 -0.46
C GLN A 46 -5.53 -16.19 0.78
N LEU A 47 -4.90 -15.19 1.42
CA LEU A 47 -5.48 -14.50 2.56
C LEU A 47 -6.74 -13.72 2.18
N ILE A 48 -6.68 -12.99 1.07
CA ILE A 48 -7.78 -12.16 0.54
C ILE A 48 -8.92 -13.03 0.05
N GLU A 49 -8.65 -14.08 -0.71
CA GLU A 49 -9.67 -14.96 -1.29
C GLU A 49 -10.48 -15.78 -0.24
N ARG A 50 -10.03 -15.82 1.01
CA ARG A 50 -10.82 -16.39 2.11
C ARG A 50 -12.01 -15.52 2.50
N GLU A 51 -12.01 -14.24 2.14
CA GLU A 51 -13.11 -13.33 2.39
C GLU A 51 -14.14 -13.39 1.25
N SER A 52 -15.42 -13.47 1.60
CA SER A 52 -16.49 -13.54 0.61
C SER A 52 -16.75 -12.22 -0.12
N THR A 53 -16.29 -11.09 0.44
CA THR A 53 -16.58 -9.72 0.00
C THR A 53 -15.50 -9.10 -0.88
N ILE A 54 -14.30 -9.72 -0.94
CA ILE A 54 -13.17 -9.21 -1.71
C ILE A 54 -12.58 -10.30 -2.62
N THR A 55 -11.90 -9.90 -3.69
CA THR A 55 -11.23 -10.83 -4.61
C THR A 55 -10.00 -10.18 -5.21
N VAL A 56 -8.98 -10.97 -5.56
CA VAL A 56 -7.79 -10.47 -6.24
C VAL A 56 -8.03 -10.47 -7.74
N CYS A 57 -8.07 -9.28 -8.34
CA CYS A 57 -8.31 -9.12 -9.78
C CYS A 57 -7.03 -9.17 -10.64
N GLY A 58 -5.85 -9.08 -10.00
CA GLY A 58 -4.56 -9.17 -10.68
C GLY A 58 -3.41 -8.95 -9.72
N ASP A 59 -2.21 -9.20 -10.18
CA ASP A 59 -0.97 -8.91 -9.48
C ASP A 59 0.17 -8.60 -10.46
N ALA A 60 1.22 -7.93 -9.98
CA ALA A 60 2.41 -7.60 -10.74
C ALA A 60 3.66 -7.67 -9.88
N PRO A 61 4.82 -8.05 -10.45
CA PRO A 61 6.10 -8.06 -9.74
C PRO A 61 6.81 -6.69 -9.72
N ASP A 62 6.43 -5.77 -10.60
CA ASP A 62 7.09 -4.48 -10.77
C ASP A 62 6.12 -3.34 -11.13
N ALA A 63 6.63 -2.11 -11.15
CA ALA A 63 5.83 -0.91 -11.40
C ALA A 63 5.27 -0.84 -12.82
N ALA A 64 6.00 -1.31 -13.82
CA ALA A 64 5.59 -1.21 -15.23
C ALA A 64 4.41 -2.14 -15.52
N GLU A 65 4.51 -3.41 -15.08
CA GLU A 65 3.41 -4.38 -15.18
C GLU A 65 2.22 -3.95 -14.31
N ALA A 66 2.48 -3.33 -13.14
CA ALA A 66 1.43 -2.84 -12.26
C ALA A 66 0.53 -1.79 -12.92
N LEU A 67 1.11 -0.76 -13.55
CA LEU A 67 0.31 0.29 -14.22
C LEU A 67 -0.55 -0.28 -15.36
N ILE A 68 -0.02 -1.22 -16.14
CA ILE A 68 -0.78 -1.92 -17.19
C ILE A 68 -1.91 -2.76 -16.58
N GLY A 69 -1.59 -3.53 -15.55
CA GLY A 69 -2.54 -4.40 -14.87
C GLY A 69 -3.68 -3.63 -14.19
N ILE A 70 -3.38 -2.53 -13.50
CA ILE A 70 -4.37 -1.66 -12.85
C ILE A 70 -5.34 -1.09 -13.89
N ARG A 71 -4.82 -0.60 -15.02
CA ARG A 71 -5.64 -0.04 -16.12
C ARG A 71 -6.59 -1.09 -16.71
N THR A 72 -6.15 -2.32 -16.85
CA THR A 72 -6.93 -3.39 -17.49
C THR A 72 -7.93 -4.06 -16.54
N THR A 73 -7.58 -4.13 -15.25
CA THR A 73 -8.41 -4.81 -14.25
C THR A 73 -9.33 -3.88 -13.49
N ASN A 74 -9.09 -2.56 -13.50
CA ASN A 74 -9.87 -1.55 -12.78
C ASN A 74 -10.16 -1.96 -11.33
N PRO A 75 -9.15 -2.05 -10.45
CA PRO A 75 -9.32 -2.45 -9.06
C PRO A 75 -9.97 -1.35 -8.21
N ASP A 76 -10.56 -1.75 -7.07
CA ASP A 76 -11.07 -0.82 -6.05
C ASP A 76 -10.00 -0.42 -5.04
N VAL A 77 -8.92 -1.20 -4.93
CA VAL A 77 -7.76 -0.89 -4.09
C VAL A 77 -6.51 -1.56 -4.65
N VAL A 78 -5.36 -0.89 -4.52
CA VAL A 78 -4.04 -1.45 -4.87
C VAL A 78 -3.23 -1.64 -3.59
N ILE A 79 -2.65 -2.82 -3.44
CA ILE A 79 -1.64 -3.10 -2.40
C ILE A 79 -0.27 -2.98 -3.03
N VAL A 80 0.62 -2.18 -2.43
CA VAL A 80 1.95 -1.90 -2.98
C VAL A 80 3.02 -2.19 -1.93
N ASP A 81 4.03 -2.99 -2.30
CA ASP A 81 5.28 -3.01 -1.54
C ASP A 81 6.15 -1.80 -1.92
N ILE A 82 6.90 -1.28 -0.96
CA ILE A 82 7.88 -0.21 -1.18
C ILE A 82 9.09 -0.71 -1.97
N SER A 83 9.57 -1.92 -1.67
CA SER A 83 10.71 -2.54 -2.35
C SER A 83 10.23 -3.31 -3.58
N LEU A 84 10.38 -2.70 -4.74
CA LEU A 84 10.10 -3.34 -6.02
C LEU A 84 11.39 -3.43 -6.85
N ALA A 85 11.55 -4.49 -7.61
CA ALA A 85 12.67 -4.63 -8.51
C ALA A 85 12.70 -3.48 -9.54
N GLY A 86 13.83 -2.77 -9.63
CA GLY A 86 14.04 -1.70 -10.61
C GLY A 86 13.31 -0.37 -10.35
N ALA A 87 12.39 -0.31 -9.39
CA ALA A 87 11.61 0.90 -9.09
C ALA A 87 11.30 1.01 -7.60
N SER A 88 11.00 2.23 -7.11
CA SER A 88 10.50 2.42 -5.76
C SER A 88 8.97 2.32 -5.74
N GLY A 89 8.43 1.56 -4.79
CA GLY A 89 6.98 1.54 -4.57
C GLY A 89 6.41 2.91 -4.23
N LEU A 90 7.21 3.78 -3.59
CA LEU A 90 6.79 5.17 -3.32
C LEU A 90 6.60 5.99 -4.62
N ASP A 91 7.45 5.76 -5.63
CA ASP A 91 7.29 6.42 -6.93
C ASP A 91 6.07 5.84 -7.67
N LEU A 92 5.88 4.51 -7.63
CA LEU A 92 4.68 3.88 -8.18
C LEU A 92 3.39 4.44 -7.55
N ILE A 93 3.35 4.68 -6.23
CA ILE A 93 2.19 5.30 -5.57
C ILE A 93 1.89 6.67 -6.16
N LYS A 94 2.92 7.51 -6.39
CA LYS A 94 2.76 8.83 -7.03
C LYS A 94 2.20 8.69 -8.45
N ASP A 95 2.72 7.73 -9.24
CA ASP A 95 2.26 7.46 -10.60
C ASP A 95 0.80 6.99 -10.62
N ILE A 96 0.42 6.09 -9.70
CA ILE A 96 -0.97 5.66 -9.51
C ILE A 96 -1.88 6.87 -9.22
N LYS A 97 -1.46 7.78 -8.34
CA LYS A 97 -2.25 8.98 -8.01
C LYS A 97 -2.38 9.95 -9.18
N VAL A 98 -1.34 10.08 -9.99
CA VAL A 98 -1.38 10.93 -11.20
C VAL A 98 -2.30 10.32 -12.27
N GLU A 99 -2.23 9.00 -12.48
CA GLU A 99 -2.94 8.35 -13.59
C GLU A 99 -4.37 7.93 -13.23
N PHE A 100 -4.60 7.45 -12.00
CA PHE A 100 -5.88 6.86 -11.57
C PHE A 100 -6.60 7.66 -10.49
N GLY A 101 -6.11 8.87 -10.15
CA GLY A 101 -6.77 9.80 -9.24
C GLY A 101 -7.00 9.23 -7.83
N ASP A 102 -8.27 9.05 -7.47
CA ASP A 102 -8.66 8.66 -6.10
C ASP A 102 -8.53 7.15 -5.81
N LEU A 103 -7.95 6.37 -6.72
CA LEU A 103 -7.75 4.93 -6.48
C LEU A 103 -6.99 4.70 -5.17
N PRO A 104 -7.58 4.02 -4.17
CA PRO A 104 -6.97 3.79 -2.88
C PRO A 104 -5.73 2.92 -2.98
N VAL A 105 -4.66 3.30 -2.27
CA VAL A 105 -3.42 2.53 -2.19
C VAL A 105 -3.12 2.19 -0.73
N LEU A 106 -2.93 0.90 -0.44
CA LEU A 106 -2.45 0.39 0.85
C LEU A 106 -1.01 -0.10 0.68
N VAL A 107 -0.10 0.43 1.48
CA VAL A 107 1.27 -0.08 1.53
C VAL A 107 1.35 -1.29 2.46
N VAL A 108 1.99 -2.38 1.97
CA VAL A 108 2.32 -3.56 2.79
C VAL A 108 3.80 -3.87 2.58
N SER A 109 4.64 -3.57 3.58
CA SER A 109 6.10 -3.61 3.41
C SER A 109 6.84 -4.19 4.61
N MET A 110 8.08 -4.65 4.39
CA MET A 110 8.99 -5.09 5.47
C MET A 110 9.65 -3.90 6.19
N HIS A 111 9.55 -2.68 5.64
CA HIS A 111 10.19 -1.50 6.19
C HIS A 111 9.48 -0.98 7.44
N ASP A 112 10.28 -0.44 8.39
CA ASP A 112 9.73 0.15 9.61
C ASP A 112 8.77 1.31 9.30
N GLU A 113 7.58 1.24 9.88
CA GLU A 113 6.52 2.23 9.66
C GLU A 113 6.91 3.64 10.11
N SER A 114 7.76 3.77 11.15
CA SER A 114 8.15 5.07 11.69
C SER A 114 8.89 5.95 10.69
N LEU A 115 9.55 5.33 9.71
CA LEU A 115 10.33 6.01 8.70
C LEU A 115 9.61 6.10 7.35
N TYR A 116 8.87 5.05 6.99
CA TYR A 116 8.28 4.94 5.66
C TYR A 116 6.79 5.27 5.59
N ALA A 117 6.03 5.13 6.70
CA ALA A 117 4.60 5.39 6.65
C ALA A 117 4.28 6.85 6.28
N GLU A 118 4.97 7.84 6.88
CA GLU A 118 4.76 9.24 6.52
C GLU A 118 5.11 9.54 5.05
N ARG A 119 6.17 8.92 4.52
CA ARG A 119 6.56 9.04 3.11
C ARG A 119 5.50 8.43 2.19
N ALA A 120 4.97 7.25 2.53
CA ALA A 120 3.89 6.59 1.81
C ALA A 120 2.61 7.45 1.78
N LEU A 121 2.24 8.02 2.93
CA LEU A 121 1.08 8.93 3.01
C LEU A 121 1.28 10.19 2.16
N ARG A 122 2.47 10.80 2.20
CA ARG A 122 2.80 11.94 1.34
C ARG A 122 2.80 11.60 -0.14
N ALA A 123 3.15 10.36 -0.50
CA ALA A 123 3.06 9.86 -1.87
C ALA A 123 1.61 9.62 -2.32
N GLY A 124 0.65 9.57 -1.38
CA GLY A 124 -0.77 9.40 -1.63
C GLY A 124 -1.35 8.06 -1.16
N ALA A 125 -0.60 7.23 -0.41
CA ALA A 125 -1.16 6.03 0.18
C ALA A 125 -2.22 6.38 1.24
N MET A 126 -3.22 5.52 1.38
CA MET A 126 -4.26 5.63 2.40
C MET A 126 -3.99 4.77 3.64
N GLY A 127 -2.91 3.98 3.63
CA GLY A 127 -2.54 3.19 4.79
C GLY A 127 -1.19 2.53 4.66
N TYR A 128 -0.69 2.06 5.80
CA TYR A 128 0.57 1.35 5.93
C TYR A 128 0.43 0.17 6.87
N VAL A 129 0.93 -1.01 6.46
CA VAL A 129 0.96 -2.23 7.25
C VAL A 129 2.32 -2.90 7.07
N MET A 130 2.90 -3.39 8.14
CA MET A 130 4.14 -4.16 8.04
C MET A 130 3.84 -5.62 7.61
N LYS A 131 4.68 -6.20 6.74
CA LYS A 131 4.49 -7.57 6.20
C LYS A 131 4.48 -8.65 7.31
N HIS A 132 5.07 -8.39 8.47
CA HIS A 132 5.06 -9.31 9.59
C HIS A 132 3.82 -9.21 10.49
N GLU A 133 2.93 -8.26 10.22
CA GLU A 133 1.68 -8.14 10.95
C GLU A 133 0.76 -9.34 10.76
N PRO A 134 -0.04 -9.69 11.78
CA PRO A 134 -1.00 -10.78 11.66
C PRO A 134 -1.96 -10.59 10.49
N ALA A 135 -2.35 -11.69 9.85
CA ALA A 135 -3.29 -11.68 8.73
C ALA A 135 -4.58 -10.88 8.97
N LYS A 136 -5.09 -10.89 10.21
CA LYS A 136 -6.25 -10.10 10.61
C LYS A 136 -6.04 -8.59 10.47
N THR A 137 -4.82 -8.11 10.74
CA THR A 137 -4.43 -6.70 10.62
C THR A 137 -4.45 -6.27 9.15
N VAL A 138 -3.86 -7.07 8.28
CA VAL A 138 -3.85 -6.80 6.82
C VAL A 138 -5.27 -6.73 6.27
N ARG A 139 -6.15 -7.68 6.65
CA ARG A 139 -7.56 -7.67 6.23
C ARG A 139 -8.31 -6.44 6.72
N ALA A 140 -8.14 -6.08 8.00
CA ALA A 140 -8.77 -4.89 8.57
C ALA A 140 -8.32 -3.61 7.84
N ALA A 141 -7.03 -3.53 7.48
CA ALA A 141 -6.48 -2.42 6.72
C ALA A 141 -7.11 -2.33 5.32
N ILE A 142 -7.20 -3.45 4.59
CA ILE A 142 -7.84 -3.50 3.26
C ILE A 142 -9.29 -3.03 3.34
N GLN A 143 -10.07 -3.56 4.29
CA GLN A 143 -11.49 -3.19 4.47
C GLN A 143 -11.65 -1.71 4.79
N LYS A 144 -10.78 -1.15 5.65
CA LYS A 144 -10.83 0.25 6.04
C LYS A 144 -10.51 1.17 4.85
N VAL A 145 -9.49 0.84 4.07
CA VAL A 145 -9.10 1.60 2.88
C VAL A 145 -10.16 1.50 1.78
N LEU A 146 -10.78 0.35 1.57
CA LEU A 146 -11.93 0.19 0.68
C LEU A 146 -13.14 1.03 1.11
N GLY A 147 -13.31 1.25 2.42
CA GLY A 147 -14.33 2.14 2.97
C GLY A 147 -14.03 3.64 2.81
N GLY A 148 -12.88 3.99 2.26
CA GLY A 148 -12.43 5.38 2.11
C GLY A 148 -11.72 5.95 3.33
N ASP A 149 -11.48 5.15 4.37
CA ASP A 149 -10.80 5.57 5.59
C ASP A 149 -9.30 5.27 5.54
N MET A 150 -8.51 6.11 6.20
CA MET A 150 -7.07 5.85 6.37
C MET A 150 -6.82 4.74 7.39
N TYR A 151 -5.86 3.87 7.09
CA TYR A 151 -5.36 2.86 8.03
C TYR A 151 -3.94 3.19 8.49
N LEU A 152 -3.79 3.45 9.78
CA LEU A 152 -2.51 3.64 10.45
C LEU A 152 -2.49 2.78 11.73
N SER A 153 -1.29 2.32 12.12
CA SER A 153 -1.09 1.72 13.43
C SER A 153 -1.38 2.73 14.55
N GLU A 154 -1.61 2.27 15.78
CA GLU A 154 -1.78 3.16 16.93
C GLU A 154 -0.56 4.05 17.14
N LYS A 155 0.65 3.51 16.93
CA LYS A 155 1.92 4.23 17.03
C LYS A 155 1.96 5.39 16.02
N MET A 156 1.66 5.12 14.75
CA MET A 156 1.65 6.15 13.70
C MET A 156 0.53 7.16 13.89
N SER A 157 -0.66 6.72 14.26
CA SER A 157 -1.78 7.62 14.57
C SER A 157 -1.40 8.62 15.67
N SER A 158 -0.76 8.14 16.73
CA SER A 158 -0.25 8.98 17.84
C SER A 158 0.82 9.95 17.38
N LEU A 159 1.74 9.53 16.51
CA LEU A 159 2.79 10.41 15.95
C LEU A 159 2.19 11.52 15.08
N VAL A 160 1.28 11.18 14.19
CA VAL A 160 0.60 12.16 13.31
C VAL A 160 -0.22 13.14 14.16
N LEU A 161 -0.99 12.65 15.13
CA LEU A 161 -1.80 13.50 16.01
C LEU A 161 -0.91 14.45 16.84
N ASN A 162 0.18 13.95 17.42
CA ASN A 162 1.13 14.77 18.17
C ASN A 162 1.75 15.87 17.31
N ARG A 163 2.07 15.61 16.05
CA ARG A 163 2.57 16.62 15.11
C ARG A 163 1.52 17.69 14.79
N LEU A 164 0.26 17.29 14.59
CA LEU A 164 -0.84 18.23 14.36
C LEU A 164 -1.12 19.13 15.57
N LEU A 165 -1.15 18.56 16.78
CA LEU A 165 -1.46 19.28 18.01
C LEU A 165 -0.32 20.22 18.46
N ARG A 166 0.93 19.86 18.24
CA ARG A 166 2.09 20.65 18.66
C ARG A 166 2.47 21.77 17.69
N GLY A 167 1.72 21.93 16.57
CA GLY A 167 1.97 22.98 15.58
C GLY A 167 3.44 23.05 15.22
N GLN A 168 3.92 22.30 14.26
CA GLN A 168 5.24 22.38 13.61
C GLN A 168 6.46 22.75 14.50
N VAL A 169 6.43 22.44 15.79
CA VAL A 169 7.69 22.30 16.51
C VAL A 169 8.24 20.95 16.08
N GLU A 170 8.97 20.94 14.96
CA GLU A 170 9.68 19.75 14.50
C GLU A 170 10.59 19.29 15.67
N PRO A 171 10.37 18.09 16.26
CA PRO A 171 11.47 17.45 16.95
C PRO A 171 12.58 17.38 15.92
N ALA A 172 13.82 17.69 16.29
CA ALA A 172 14.95 17.69 15.38
C ALA A 172 14.86 16.42 14.52
N LYS A 173 14.60 16.59 13.21
CA LYS A 173 14.49 15.45 12.27
C LYS A 173 15.76 14.64 12.43
N SER A 174 15.63 13.33 12.61
CA SER A 174 16.80 12.48 12.48
C SER A 174 17.49 12.85 11.17
N PRO A 175 18.81 13.03 11.13
CA PRO A 175 19.51 13.35 9.89
C PRO A 175 19.07 12.46 8.72
N ILE A 176 18.71 11.20 8.97
CA ILE A 176 18.23 10.23 7.99
C ILE A 176 16.86 10.63 7.42
N GLU A 177 16.00 11.28 8.18
CA GLU A 177 14.72 11.80 7.68
C GLU A 177 14.88 12.88 6.60
N THR A 178 16.04 13.52 6.52
CA THR A 178 16.37 14.52 5.49
C THR A 178 16.68 13.92 4.13
N LEU A 179 16.95 12.61 4.08
CA LEU A 179 17.21 11.90 2.84
C LEU A 179 15.92 11.82 2.00
N SER A 180 16.03 12.02 0.69
CA SER A 180 14.93 11.73 -0.24
C SER A 180 14.66 10.22 -0.27
N ASP A 181 13.52 9.81 -0.85
CA ASP A 181 13.13 8.40 -0.93
C ASP A 181 14.24 7.56 -1.59
N ARG A 182 14.80 8.02 -2.71
CA ARG A 182 15.90 7.35 -3.42
C ARG A 182 17.23 7.36 -2.67
N GLU A 183 17.55 8.43 -1.97
CA GLU A 183 18.75 8.51 -1.13
C GLU A 183 18.64 7.53 0.05
N LEU A 184 17.47 7.44 0.67
CA LEU A 184 17.21 6.50 1.75
C LEU A 184 17.33 5.04 1.29
N GLU A 185 16.80 4.72 0.11
CA GLU A 185 16.89 3.40 -0.48
C GLU A 185 18.35 3.00 -0.77
N VAL A 186 19.14 3.90 -1.36
CA VAL A 186 20.58 3.71 -1.56
C VAL A 186 21.30 3.55 -0.22
N PHE A 187 20.96 4.36 0.78
CA PHE A 187 21.55 4.29 2.10
C PHE A 187 21.29 2.94 2.78
N ARG A 188 20.07 2.44 2.69
CA ARG A 188 19.68 1.12 3.19
C ARG A 188 20.46 -0.01 2.51
N LEU A 189 20.56 0.01 1.18
CA LEU A 189 21.29 -1.01 0.43
C LEU A 189 22.79 -1.00 0.74
N LEU A 190 23.38 0.17 0.97
CA LEU A 190 24.74 0.30 1.50
C LEU A 190 24.88 -0.33 2.88
N GLY A 191 23.88 -0.12 3.75
CA GLY A 191 23.83 -0.71 5.09
C GLY A 191 23.71 -2.23 5.09
N GLN A 192 23.11 -2.80 4.07
CA GLN A 192 23.06 -4.25 3.80
C GLN A 192 24.38 -4.80 3.23
N GLY A 193 25.40 -3.96 3.04
CA GLY A 193 26.69 -4.35 2.52
C GLY A 193 26.75 -4.47 0.99
N LYS A 194 25.73 -3.99 0.27
CA LYS A 194 25.73 -4.04 -1.21
C LYS A 194 26.73 -3.04 -1.80
N GLY A 195 27.47 -3.50 -2.79
CA GLY A 195 28.38 -2.65 -3.57
C GLY A 195 27.62 -1.74 -4.56
N VAL A 196 28.27 -0.66 -4.98
CA VAL A 196 27.69 0.35 -5.90
C VAL A 196 27.10 -0.28 -7.18
N ARG A 197 27.76 -1.31 -7.73
CA ARG A 197 27.30 -2.02 -8.92
C ARG A 197 25.99 -2.78 -8.64
N GLN A 198 25.95 -3.53 -7.55
CA GLN A 198 24.74 -4.27 -7.12
C GLN A 198 23.57 -3.34 -6.86
N ILE A 199 23.83 -2.19 -6.22
CA ILE A 199 22.81 -1.16 -5.99
C ILE A 199 22.29 -0.61 -7.33
N GLY A 200 23.18 -0.37 -8.28
CA GLY A 200 22.80 0.11 -9.62
C GLY A 200 21.91 -0.90 -10.37
N GLU A 201 22.26 -2.18 -10.32
CA GLU A 201 21.48 -3.27 -10.91
C GLU A 201 20.12 -3.41 -10.26
N GLU A 202 20.05 -3.37 -8.92
CA GLU A 202 18.81 -3.52 -8.16
C GLU A 202 17.85 -2.34 -8.33
N LEU A 203 18.37 -1.12 -8.39
CA LEU A 203 17.55 0.09 -8.55
C LEU A 203 17.31 0.49 -10.01
N GLY A 204 17.85 -0.27 -10.98
CA GLY A 204 17.74 0.05 -12.40
C GLY A 204 18.42 1.37 -12.78
N VAL A 205 19.49 1.77 -12.07
CA VAL A 205 20.21 3.02 -12.32
C VAL A 205 21.70 2.81 -12.60
N THR A 206 22.35 3.80 -13.23
CA THR A 206 23.77 3.70 -13.57
C THR A 206 24.66 3.86 -12.34
N ILE A 207 25.88 3.29 -12.38
CA ILE A 207 26.91 3.48 -11.34
C ILE A 207 27.17 4.96 -11.01
N PRO A 208 27.33 5.87 -12.00
CA PRO A 208 27.45 7.31 -11.72
C PRO A 208 26.25 7.87 -10.93
N THR A 209 25.04 7.41 -11.21
CA THR A 209 23.83 7.83 -10.49
C THR A 209 23.86 7.40 -9.02
N VAL A 210 24.25 6.15 -8.75
CA VAL A 210 24.43 5.66 -7.36
C VAL A 210 25.49 6.49 -6.62
N ASN A 211 26.61 6.80 -7.28
CA ASN A 211 27.64 7.65 -6.68
C ASN A 211 27.14 9.08 -6.42
N SER A 212 26.29 9.62 -7.26
CA SER A 212 25.64 10.92 -7.02
C SER A 212 24.74 10.89 -5.78
N PHE A 213 23.95 9.82 -5.60
CA PHE A 213 23.16 9.63 -4.37
C PHE A 213 24.06 9.52 -3.14
N ARG A 214 25.14 8.72 -3.20
CA ARG A 214 26.11 8.61 -2.08
C ARG A 214 26.72 9.97 -1.68
N ASN A 215 27.06 10.81 -2.66
CA ASN A 215 27.59 12.14 -2.38
C ASN A 215 26.55 13.04 -1.70
N ARG A 216 25.29 13.03 -2.18
CA ARG A 216 24.19 13.78 -1.54
C ARG A 216 23.90 13.28 -0.13
N ILE A 217 23.89 11.96 0.08
CA ILE A 217 23.76 11.36 1.43
C ILE A 217 24.88 11.84 2.33
N LYS A 218 26.13 11.79 1.85
CA LYS A 218 27.31 12.28 2.60
C LYS A 218 27.14 13.74 3.02
N GLU A 219 26.70 14.60 2.11
CA GLU A 219 26.48 16.03 2.40
C GLU A 219 25.35 16.25 3.41
N LYS A 220 24.19 15.59 3.21
CA LYS A 220 23.01 15.73 4.10
C LYS A 220 23.28 15.20 5.50
N LEU A 221 24.01 14.10 5.62
CA LEU A 221 24.40 13.51 6.91
C LEU A 221 25.68 14.12 7.49
N GLN A 222 26.28 15.13 6.83
CA GLN A 222 27.50 15.81 7.23
C GLN A 222 28.69 14.87 7.49
N LEU A 223 28.80 13.81 6.68
CA LEU A 223 29.85 12.82 6.79
C LEU A 223 31.06 13.20 5.90
N LYS A 224 32.27 12.79 6.31
CA LYS A 224 33.53 13.22 5.67
C LYS A 224 33.90 12.34 4.48
N SER A 225 33.51 11.06 4.49
CA SER A 225 33.94 10.10 3.48
C SER A 225 32.84 9.11 3.08
N SER A 226 33.00 8.48 1.91
CA SER A 226 32.11 7.39 1.48
C SER A 226 32.16 6.17 2.39
N THR A 227 33.29 5.96 3.07
CA THR A 227 33.44 4.89 4.07
C THR A 227 32.60 5.19 5.31
N GLU A 228 32.57 6.44 5.74
CA GLU A 228 31.69 6.86 6.85
C GLU A 228 30.20 6.69 6.50
N VAL A 229 29.80 7.01 5.26
CA VAL A 229 28.42 6.76 4.79
C VAL A 229 28.07 5.28 4.93
N MET A 230 28.97 4.39 4.50
CA MET A 230 28.75 2.95 4.56
C MET A 230 28.68 2.45 6.01
N LEU A 231 29.61 2.87 6.86
CA LEU A 231 29.60 2.51 8.29
C LEU A 231 28.33 2.99 9.00
N HIS A 232 27.93 4.22 8.72
CA HIS A 232 26.72 4.81 9.29
C HIS A 232 25.46 4.04 8.80
N ALA A 233 25.43 3.66 7.53
CA ALA A 233 24.35 2.88 6.97
C ALA A 233 24.28 1.46 7.58
N ILE A 234 25.41 0.79 7.79
CA ILE A 234 25.47 -0.53 8.43
C ILE A 234 24.96 -0.45 9.89
N HIS A 235 25.38 0.55 10.63
CA HIS A 235 24.92 0.74 12.00
C HIS A 235 23.41 0.96 12.05
N TRP A 236 22.91 1.84 11.21
CA TRP A 236 21.51 2.18 11.12
C TRP A 236 20.62 0.97 10.76
N VAL A 237 21.00 0.17 9.74
CA VAL A 237 20.24 -1.04 9.35
C VAL A 237 20.22 -2.07 10.47
N ARG A 238 21.30 -2.19 11.28
CA ARG A 238 21.32 -3.08 12.44
C ARG A 238 20.39 -2.64 13.57
N GLU A 239 20.25 -1.35 13.76
CA GLU A 239 19.33 -0.79 14.78
C GLU A 239 17.86 -0.94 14.36
N GLU A 240 17.56 -0.85 13.07
CA GLU A 240 16.20 -1.06 12.55
C GLU A 240 15.76 -2.53 12.49
N SER A 241 16.72 -3.47 12.47
CA SER A 241 16.43 -4.91 12.47
C SER A 241 16.91 -5.51 13.78
N PRO A 242 16.23 -5.29 14.92
CA PRO A 242 16.51 -6.06 16.12
C PRO A 242 16.15 -7.52 15.85
N THR A 243 17.13 -8.39 16.06
CA THR A 243 17.05 -9.86 15.96
C THR A 243 15.98 -10.42 16.87
#